data_08b84d08d4499d03ef29a1387a43b3b8
#
_entry.id   08b84d08d4499d03ef29a1387a43b3b8
#
_cell.length_a   1.000
_cell.length_b   1.000
_cell.length_c   1.000
_cell.angle_alpha   90.00
_cell.angle_beta   90.00
_cell.angle_gamma   90.00
#
_symmetry.space_group_name_H-M   'P 1'
#
loop_
_entity.id
_entity.type
_entity.pdbx_description
1 polymer ?
#
loop_
_entity_poly.entity_id
_entity_poly.type
_entity_poly.pdbx_seq_one_letter_code
_entity_poly.pdbx_strand_id
1 'polypeptide(L)'
;MQSADELQPMSLCFLLEGVDVTTPLLRDSIHHDGKNGRGSCQQEIHAYLASCMAEGRLSQFGGPWFNSLVQGNAIAVNITRRAGNAADRADRTRTELLLREDMFAIVALLREKYPEFRHCSIVASGVNAGVRETQRIAGIGCMTLADMLYGKELECAVSRCAHPMDIHSATSQTQQLTPLSFAPVIPHTALIPQEINNLAVAGRCLSADATAYASLRVQATLMATGEAAGVMASFVCQKNCAFSQIDPVQLQKALEKRNLLPKITE
;
A
#
# COMPACT_ATOMS: atom_id res chain seq x y z
N MET A 1 -18.72 -7.30 -8.42
CA MET A 1 -17.60 -6.35 -8.65
C MET A 1 -17.80 -5.22 -7.66
N GLN A 2 -16.80 -4.89 -6.85
CA GLN A 2 -16.91 -3.77 -5.89
C GLN A 2 -17.06 -2.44 -6.64
N SER A 3 -17.84 -1.52 -6.10
CA SER A 3 -17.96 -0.15 -6.61
C SER A 3 -16.67 0.63 -6.37
N ALA A 4 -16.45 1.74 -7.10
CA ALA A 4 -15.26 2.58 -6.91
C ALA A 4 -15.15 3.13 -5.47
N ASP A 5 -16.27 3.34 -4.80
CA ASP A 5 -16.34 3.87 -3.43
C ASP A 5 -16.03 2.80 -2.36
N GLU A 6 -16.10 1.53 -2.71
CA GLU A 6 -15.72 0.40 -1.83
C GLU A 6 -14.25 0.03 -1.94
N LEU A 7 -13.59 0.44 -3.03
CA LEU A 7 -12.17 0.20 -3.26
C LEU A 7 -11.31 1.25 -2.53
N GLN A 8 -10.14 0.85 -2.09
CA GLN A 8 -9.19 1.83 -1.58
C GLN A 8 -8.74 2.80 -2.69
N PRO A 9 -8.68 4.11 -2.40
CA PRO A 9 -8.46 5.14 -3.40
C PRO A 9 -7.08 5.05 -4.04
N MET A 10 -6.97 5.56 -5.26
CA MET A 10 -5.71 5.77 -5.96
C MET A 10 -5.01 7.03 -5.47
N SER A 11 -3.68 7.08 -5.63
CA SER A 11 -2.84 8.25 -5.32
C SER A 11 -1.77 8.41 -6.38
N LEU A 12 -1.36 9.64 -6.64
CA LEU A 12 -0.18 9.96 -7.43
C LEU A 12 0.88 10.54 -6.51
N CYS A 13 2.00 9.84 -6.36
CA CYS A 13 3.17 10.37 -5.65
C CYS A 13 4.00 11.24 -6.60
N PHE A 14 4.66 12.25 -6.04
CA PHE A 14 5.50 13.18 -6.80
C PHE A 14 6.69 13.64 -5.97
N LEU A 15 7.66 14.26 -6.63
CA LEU A 15 8.85 14.82 -6.03
C LEU A 15 8.81 16.34 -6.10
N LEU A 16 9.12 16.99 -4.99
CA LEU A 16 9.36 18.42 -4.90
C LEU A 16 10.83 18.68 -4.63
N GLU A 17 11.40 19.66 -5.32
CA GLU A 17 12.72 20.21 -5.06
C GLU A 17 12.59 21.68 -4.62
N GLY A 18 13.60 22.21 -3.93
CA GLY A 18 13.58 23.58 -3.42
C GLY A 18 12.70 23.79 -2.20
N VAL A 19 12.45 22.70 -1.46
CA VAL A 19 11.73 22.73 -0.18
C VAL A 19 12.74 22.92 0.95
N ASP A 20 12.47 23.84 1.89
CA ASP A 20 13.32 24.01 3.07
C ASP A 20 13.00 22.93 4.12
N VAL A 21 13.76 21.85 4.06
CA VAL A 21 13.60 20.70 4.97
C VAL A 21 14.26 20.89 6.33
N THR A 22 14.92 22.03 6.57
CA THR A 22 15.64 22.30 7.83
C THR A 22 14.74 22.87 8.93
N THR A 23 13.57 23.36 8.55
CA THR A 23 12.61 23.95 9.50
C THR A 23 11.95 22.89 10.38
N PRO A 24 11.52 23.26 11.60
CA PRO A 24 10.80 22.35 12.50
C PRO A 24 9.56 21.72 11.84
N LEU A 25 8.87 22.47 10.97
CA LEU A 25 7.68 22.01 10.27
C LEU A 25 7.95 20.73 9.47
N LEU A 26 9.07 20.60 8.78
CA LEU A 26 9.36 19.45 7.91
C LEU A 26 10.32 18.46 8.53
N ARG A 27 11.26 18.90 9.37
CA ARG A 27 12.23 18.00 10.01
C ARG A 27 11.57 16.87 10.80
N ASP A 28 10.55 17.19 11.57
CA ASP A 28 9.85 16.21 12.42
C ASP A 28 8.92 15.31 11.62
N SER A 29 8.49 15.72 10.42
CA SER A 29 7.66 14.89 9.54
C SER A 29 8.47 13.94 8.67
N ILE A 30 9.73 14.29 8.40
CA ILE A 30 10.64 13.47 7.56
C ILE A 30 11.34 12.40 8.40
N HIS A 31 11.65 12.69 9.66
CA HIS A 31 12.30 11.77 10.61
C HIS A 31 11.30 10.97 11.46
N HIS A 32 10.26 10.47 10.85
CA HIS A 32 9.23 9.72 11.53
C HIS A 32 9.78 8.42 12.15
N ASP A 33 9.71 8.29 13.49
CA ASP A 33 10.17 7.11 14.23
C ASP A 33 9.21 5.90 14.17
N GLY A 34 8.16 5.99 13.36
CA GLY A 34 7.18 4.92 13.13
C GLY A 34 6.24 4.62 14.31
N LYS A 35 6.42 5.28 15.47
CA LYS A 35 5.71 4.92 16.71
C LYS A 35 4.44 5.72 16.99
N ASN A 36 4.30 6.94 16.47
CA ASN A 36 3.29 7.89 16.95
C ASN A 36 2.30 8.46 15.90
N GLY A 37 2.07 7.80 14.78
CA GLY A 37 1.14 8.30 13.79
C GLY A 37 1.66 9.55 13.04
N ARG A 38 0.76 10.45 12.63
CA ARG A 38 1.15 11.70 11.95
C ARG A 38 1.84 12.65 12.92
N GLY A 39 3.03 13.16 12.57
CA GLY A 39 3.70 14.24 13.31
C GLY A 39 2.86 15.53 13.33
N SER A 40 3.18 16.46 14.23
CA SER A 40 2.46 17.73 14.38
C SER A 40 2.36 18.54 13.09
N CYS A 41 3.41 18.57 12.31
CA CYS A 41 3.44 19.21 11.00
C CYS A 41 2.45 18.60 10.01
N GLN A 42 2.39 17.28 9.95
CA GLN A 42 1.45 16.60 9.06
C GLN A 42 0.00 16.87 9.47
N GLN A 43 -0.24 17.05 10.78
CA GLN A 43 -1.57 17.46 11.31
C GLN A 43 -1.89 18.89 10.91
N GLU A 44 -0.94 19.82 10.99
CA GLU A 44 -1.13 21.22 10.62
C GLU A 44 -1.44 21.35 9.12
N ILE A 45 -0.63 20.75 8.26
CA ILE A 45 -0.85 20.78 6.80
C ILE A 45 -2.17 20.08 6.45
N HIS A 46 -2.49 18.98 7.12
CA HIS A 46 -3.77 18.29 6.94
C HIS A 46 -4.95 19.20 7.27
N ALA A 47 -4.91 19.90 8.42
CA ALA A 47 -5.97 20.83 8.83
C ALA A 47 -6.13 21.98 7.84
N TYR A 48 -5.03 22.55 7.35
CA TYR A 48 -5.08 23.59 6.33
C TYR A 48 -5.70 23.11 5.02
N LEU A 49 -5.29 21.94 4.50
CA LEU A 49 -5.87 21.40 3.27
C LEU A 49 -7.34 21.00 3.46
N ALA A 50 -7.73 20.57 4.66
CA ALA A 50 -9.12 20.31 4.98
C ALA A 50 -9.97 21.61 4.95
N SER A 51 -9.43 22.74 5.43
CA SER A 51 -10.12 24.03 5.28
C SER A 51 -10.23 24.46 3.81
N CYS A 52 -9.18 24.28 3.03
CA CYS A 52 -9.22 24.54 1.58
C CYS A 52 -10.28 23.69 0.85
N MET A 53 -10.48 22.43 1.28
CA MET A 53 -11.57 21.60 0.76
C MET A 53 -12.95 22.16 1.14
N ALA A 54 -13.14 22.58 2.40
CA ALA A 54 -14.38 23.15 2.86
C ALA A 54 -14.71 24.46 2.11
N GLU A 55 -13.70 25.20 1.68
CA GLU A 55 -13.79 26.41 0.87
C GLU A 55 -13.96 26.14 -0.63
N GLY A 56 -13.93 24.87 -1.06
CA GLY A 56 -14.04 24.49 -2.47
C GLY A 56 -12.78 24.75 -3.31
N ARG A 57 -11.63 25.04 -2.68
CA ARG A 57 -10.33 25.29 -3.33
C ARG A 57 -9.57 24.02 -3.67
N LEU A 58 -9.94 22.90 -3.06
CA LEU A 58 -9.36 21.57 -3.28
C LEU A 58 -10.48 20.55 -3.26
N SER A 59 -10.45 19.59 -4.17
CA SER A 59 -11.51 18.57 -4.26
C SER A 59 -11.31 17.43 -3.27
N GLN A 60 -10.12 16.87 -3.21
CA GLN A 60 -9.77 15.76 -2.32
C GLN A 60 -8.27 15.68 -2.09
N PHE A 61 -7.87 15.14 -0.93
CA PHE A 61 -6.48 14.84 -0.62
C PHE A 61 -6.40 13.69 0.40
N GLY A 62 -5.20 13.19 0.65
CA GLY A 62 -4.88 12.24 1.72
C GLY A 62 -3.54 12.59 2.35
N GLY A 63 -3.21 12.02 3.48
CA GLY A 63 -1.95 12.33 4.14
C GLY A 63 -1.95 13.70 4.84
N PRO A 64 -0.92 14.55 4.68
CA PRO A 64 0.28 14.32 3.87
C PRO A 64 1.26 13.30 4.45
N TRP A 65 2.03 12.67 3.55
CA TRP A 65 3.19 11.87 3.90
C TRP A 65 4.38 12.38 3.11
N PHE A 66 5.42 12.79 3.84
CA PHE A 66 6.67 13.30 3.28
C PHE A 66 7.81 12.35 3.59
N ASN A 67 8.70 12.13 2.64
CA ASN A 67 9.94 11.38 2.83
C ASN A 67 11.08 12.17 2.20
N SER A 68 12.17 12.39 2.94
CA SER A 68 13.37 13.01 2.38
C SER A 68 14.05 12.07 1.37
N LEU A 69 14.64 12.64 0.35
CA LEU A 69 15.61 11.95 -0.47
C LEU A 69 17.00 12.03 0.19
N VAL A 70 17.85 11.04 -0.09
CA VAL A 70 19.17 10.89 0.56
C VAL A 70 20.09 12.08 0.33
N GLN A 71 19.86 12.88 -0.72
CA GLN A 71 20.64 14.06 -1.04
C GLN A 71 19.75 15.21 -1.51
N GLY A 72 20.09 16.43 -1.08
CA GLY A 72 19.49 17.67 -1.56
C GLY A 72 18.23 18.12 -0.83
N ASN A 73 17.58 19.16 -1.36
CA ASN A 73 16.35 19.76 -0.85
C ASN A 73 15.12 19.16 -1.51
N ALA A 74 15.16 17.87 -1.85
CA ALA A 74 14.07 17.19 -2.52
C ALA A 74 13.32 16.27 -1.52
N ILE A 75 12.00 16.25 -1.63
CA ILE A 75 11.12 15.39 -0.85
C ILE A 75 10.18 14.62 -1.75
N ALA A 76 9.91 13.36 -1.38
CA ALA A 76 8.85 12.58 -1.97
C ALA A 76 7.54 12.85 -1.22
N VAL A 77 6.48 13.11 -1.97
CA VAL A 77 5.17 13.52 -1.44
C VAL A 77 4.11 12.50 -1.84
N ASN A 78 3.38 12.00 -0.83
CA ASN A 78 2.18 11.19 -1.00
C ASN A 78 1.02 11.91 -0.32
N ILE A 79 0.23 12.66 -1.11
CA ILE A 79 -0.80 13.56 -0.60
C ILE A 79 -2.07 13.55 -1.44
N THR A 80 -2.00 13.13 -2.70
CA THR A 80 -3.19 13.06 -3.56
C THR A 80 -4.02 11.83 -3.24
N ARG A 81 -5.34 11.93 -3.44
CA ARG A 81 -6.28 10.83 -3.20
C ARG A 81 -7.52 10.99 -4.07
N ARG A 82 -7.87 9.95 -4.83
CA ARG A 82 -9.13 9.89 -5.59
C ARG A 82 -9.71 8.48 -5.56
N ALA A 83 -11.02 8.39 -5.37
CA ALA A 83 -11.77 7.18 -5.64
C ALA A 83 -11.69 6.82 -7.13
N GLY A 84 -11.73 5.55 -7.45
CA GLY A 84 -11.75 5.06 -8.82
C GLY A 84 -11.48 3.57 -8.91
N ASN A 85 -12.01 2.94 -9.96
CA ASN A 85 -11.78 1.53 -10.26
C ASN A 85 -10.73 1.40 -11.37
N ALA A 86 -9.49 1.08 -11.00
CA ALA A 86 -8.40 0.94 -11.97
C ALA A 86 -8.51 -0.31 -12.87
N ALA A 87 -9.47 -1.21 -12.63
CA ALA A 87 -9.81 -2.29 -13.56
C ALA A 87 -10.62 -1.78 -14.76
N ASP A 88 -11.30 -0.64 -14.62
CA ASP A 88 -11.93 0.06 -15.74
C ASP A 88 -10.95 1.08 -16.33
N ARG A 89 -10.69 0.98 -17.64
CA ARG A 89 -9.70 1.83 -18.33
C ARG A 89 -10.10 3.30 -18.36
N ALA A 90 -11.38 3.58 -18.60
CA ALA A 90 -11.89 4.95 -18.69
C ALA A 90 -11.84 5.61 -17.31
N ASP A 91 -12.28 4.91 -16.26
CA ASP A 91 -12.24 5.38 -14.89
C ASP A 91 -10.80 5.57 -14.39
N ARG A 92 -9.89 4.64 -14.69
CA ARG A 92 -8.48 4.78 -14.39
C ARG A 92 -7.88 6.04 -15.03
N THR A 93 -8.15 6.28 -16.31
CA THR A 93 -7.62 7.45 -17.04
C THR A 93 -8.18 8.75 -16.44
N ARG A 94 -9.49 8.80 -16.21
CA ARG A 94 -10.15 9.95 -15.58
C ARG A 94 -9.55 10.25 -14.20
N THR A 95 -9.39 9.22 -13.38
CA THR A 95 -8.86 9.37 -12.03
C THR A 95 -7.40 9.83 -12.04
N GLU A 96 -6.58 9.34 -12.97
CA GLU A 96 -5.19 9.78 -13.11
C GLU A 96 -5.07 11.26 -13.51
N LEU A 97 -5.94 11.74 -14.42
CA LEU A 97 -5.99 13.17 -14.78
C LEU A 97 -6.36 14.03 -13.56
N LEU A 98 -7.40 13.65 -12.82
CA LEU A 98 -7.81 14.36 -11.61
C LEU A 98 -6.72 14.37 -10.52
N LEU A 99 -5.97 13.28 -10.35
CA LEU A 99 -4.85 13.24 -9.41
C LEU A 99 -3.72 14.19 -9.80
N ARG A 100 -3.49 14.41 -11.11
CA ARG A 100 -2.51 15.39 -11.60
C ARG A 100 -2.98 16.82 -11.36
N GLU A 101 -4.26 17.11 -11.58
CA GLU A 101 -4.86 18.40 -11.24
C GLU A 101 -4.73 18.69 -9.74
N ASP A 102 -5.08 17.72 -8.88
CA ASP A 102 -4.91 17.84 -7.43
C ASP A 102 -3.47 18.08 -7.01
N MET A 103 -2.51 17.42 -7.65
CA MET A 103 -1.08 17.62 -7.38
C MET A 103 -0.69 19.09 -7.58
N PHE A 104 -1.08 19.71 -8.69
CA PHE A 104 -0.79 21.13 -8.95
C PHE A 104 -1.53 22.05 -7.99
N ALA A 105 -2.80 21.78 -7.71
CA ALA A 105 -3.59 22.56 -6.77
C ALA A 105 -2.98 22.53 -5.35
N ILE A 106 -2.64 21.34 -4.86
CA ILE A 106 -2.02 21.17 -3.55
C ILE A 106 -0.67 21.92 -3.46
N VAL A 107 0.18 21.81 -4.46
CA VAL A 107 1.47 22.50 -4.47
C VAL A 107 1.28 24.02 -4.47
N ALA A 108 0.29 24.55 -5.19
CA ALA A 108 -0.03 25.97 -5.16
C ALA A 108 -0.49 26.43 -3.76
N LEU A 109 -1.35 25.66 -3.10
CA LEU A 109 -1.81 25.92 -1.73
C LEU A 109 -0.67 25.86 -0.70
N LEU A 110 0.22 24.89 -0.82
CA LEU A 110 1.40 24.78 0.06
C LEU A 110 2.35 25.99 -0.12
N ARG A 111 2.60 26.42 -1.35
CA ARG A 111 3.41 27.62 -1.64
C ARG A 111 2.80 28.90 -1.09
N GLU A 112 1.47 29.02 -1.15
CA GLU A 112 0.73 30.17 -0.63
C GLU A 112 0.85 30.27 0.90
N LYS A 113 0.71 29.15 1.60
CA LYS A 113 0.61 29.11 3.06
C LYS A 113 1.95 29.00 3.78
N TYR A 114 2.88 28.20 3.26
CA TYR A 114 4.08 27.78 3.99
C TYR A 114 5.34 28.33 3.34
N PRO A 115 6.16 29.12 4.07
CA PRO A 115 7.43 29.65 3.56
C PRO A 115 8.37 28.55 3.07
N GLU A 116 8.36 27.38 3.70
CA GLU A 116 9.17 26.20 3.37
C GLU A 116 8.95 25.71 1.93
N PHE A 117 7.73 25.89 1.43
CA PHE A 117 7.34 25.48 0.07
C PHE A 117 7.37 26.59 -0.96
N ARG A 118 7.67 27.85 -0.56
CA ARG A 118 7.54 29.04 -1.43
C ARG A 118 8.26 28.88 -2.76
N HIS A 119 9.44 28.27 -2.75
CA HIS A 119 10.30 28.12 -3.92
C HIS A 119 10.35 26.70 -4.46
N CYS A 120 9.50 25.81 -3.95
CA CYS A 120 9.50 24.42 -4.40
C CYS A 120 9.02 24.30 -5.86
N SER A 121 9.49 23.27 -6.54
CA SER A 121 9.06 22.91 -7.88
C SER A 121 8.76 21.40 -7.95
N ILE A 122 7.75 21.03 -8.74
CA ILE A 122 7.51 19.64 -9.07
C ILE A 122 8.56 19.21 -10.10
N VAL A 123 9.45 18.30 -9.74
CA VAL A 123 10.52 17.82 -10.63
C VAL A 123 10.19 16.48 -11.26
N ALA A 124 9.35 15.69 -10.63
CA ALA A 124 8.88 14.43 -11.19
C ALA A 124 7.55 14.03 -10.55
N SER A 125 6.79 13.22 -11.25
CA SER A 125 5.64 12.51 -10.70
C SER A 125 5.69 11.03 -11.07
N GLY A 126 4.95 10.19 -10.38
CA GLY A 126 4.78 8.80 -10.78
C GLY A 126 4.33 8.72 -12.25
N VAL A 127 4.87 7.77 -12.98
CA VAL A 127 4.49 7.53 -14.39
C VAL A 127 3.00 7.21 -14.50
N ASN A 128 2.49 6.47 -13.51
CA ASN A 128 1.09 6.12 -13.36
C ASN A 128 0.63 6.38 -11.93
N ALA A 129 -0.68 6.55 -11.76
CA ALA A 129 -1.28 6.55 -10.43
C ALA A 129 -1.00 5.23 -9.69
N GLY A 130 -0.70 5.33 -8.42
CA GLY A 130 -0.56 4.19 -7.51
C GLY A 130 -1.93 3.60 -7.21
N VAL A 131 -2.15 2.37 -7.68
CA VAL A 131 -3.39 1.61 -7.46
C VAL A 131 -3.22 0.75 -6.21
N ARG A 132 -3.99 1.00 -5.17
CA ARG A 132 -3.96 0.19 -3.94
C ARG A 132 -4.73 -1.10 -4.10
N GLU A 133 -5.89 -1.03 -4.71
CA GLU A 133 -6.85 -2.14 -4.77
C GLU A 133 -7.62 -2.14 -6.09
N THR A 134 -7.90 -3.33 -6.62
CA THR A 134 -8.85 -3.58 -7.70
C THR A 134 -9.55 -4.91 -7.46
N GLN A 135 -9.04 -6.00 -8.05
CA GLN A 135 -9.59 -7.34 -7.98
C GLN A 135 -8.64 -8.27 -7.24
N ARG A 136 -9.19 -9.15 -6.45
CA ARG A 136 -8.52 -10.25 -5.78
C ARG A 136 -9.08 -11.57 -6.31
N ILE A 137 -8.26 -12.62 -6.30
CA ILE A 137 -8.74 -13.95 -6.65
C ILE A 137 -9.65 -14.51 -5.56
N ALA A 138 -10.56 -15.40 -5.93
CA ALA A 138 -11.16 -16.36 -5.02
C ALA A 138 -10.16 -17.53 -4.85
N GLY A 139 -9.32 -17.45 -3.83
CA GLY A 139 -8.30 -18.46 -3.54
C GLY A 139 -8.87 -19.67 -2.80
N ILE A 140 -8.14 -20.80 -2.84
CA ILE A 140 -8.45 -21.99 -2.03
C ILE A 140 -8.44 -21.62 -0.54
N GLY A 141 -7.49 -20.77 -0.12
CA GLY A 141 -7.48 -20.10 1.17
C GLY A 141 -7.73 -18.60 1.02
N CYS A 142 -8.17 -17.96 2.09
CA CYS A 142 -8.40 -16.52 2.15
C CYS A 142 -7.83 -15.99 3.48
N MET A 143 -7.12 -14.88 3.43
CA MET A 143 -6.74 -14.14 4.63
C MET A 143 -7.89 -13.29 5.12
N THR A 144 -8.20 -13.38 6.39
CA THR A 144 -9.32 -12.67 7.01
C THR A 144 -8.86 -11.72 8.11
N LEU A 145 -9.74 -10.78 8.50
CA LEU A 145 -9.51 -9.94 9.68
C LEU A 145 -9.22 -10.79 10.92
N ALA A 146 -9.91 -11.92 11.12
CA ALA A 146 -9.66 -12.80 12.26
C ALA A 146 -8.22 -13.35 12.25
N ASP A 147 -7.70 -13.74 11.09
CA ASP A 147 -6.31 -14.20 10.95
C ASP A 147 -5.30 -13.06 11.28
N MET A 148 -5.66 -11.81 10.99
CA MET A 148 -4.82 -10.64 11.31
C MET A 148 -4.79 -10.31 12.79
N LEU A 149 -5.89 -10.56 13.51
CA LEU A 149 -6.03 -10.22 14.94
C LEU A 149 -5.59 -11.33 15.89
N TYR A 150 -5.83 -12.58 15.51
CA TYR A 150 -5.67 -13.75 16.40
C TYR A 150 -4.60 -14.73 15.93
N GLY A 151 -4.09 -14.54 14.71
CA GLY A 151 -3.19 -15.49 14.09
C GLY A 151 -3.91 -16.74 13.56
N LYS A 152 -3.14 -17.57 12.88
CA LYS A 152 -3.60 -18.85 12.35
C LYS A 152 -2.44 -19.82 12.30
N GLU A 153 -2.64 -21.01 12.79
CA GLU A 153 -1.71 -22.10 12.51
C GLU A 153 -1.87 -22.54 11.06
N LEU A 154 -0.76 -22.63 10.35
CA LEU A 154 -0.72 -22.95 8.94
C LEU A 154 0.25 -24.11 8.70
N GLU A 155 -0.15 -25.05 7.85
CA GLU A 155 0.74 -26.11 7.36
C GLU A 155 1.88 -25.53 6.50
N CYS A 156 1.60 -24.45 5.77
CA CYS A 156 2.59 -23.73 4.99
C CYS A 156 2.31 -22.25 4.91
N ALA A 157 3.21 -21.46 5.45
CA ALA A 157 3.25 -20.01 5.34
C ALA A 157 4.19 -19.57 4.22
N VAL A 158 3.81 -18.59 3.42
CA VAL A 158 4.61 -18.10 2.28
C VAL A 158 5.17 -16.70 2.49
N SER A 159 4.65 -15.95 3.43
CA SER A 159 5.09 -14.59 3.77
C SER A 159 4.61 -14.20 5.16
N ARG A 160 5.26 -13.18 5.73
CA ARG A 160 4.78 -12.49 6.94
C ARG A 160 4.34 -11.08 6.61
N CYS A 161 3.36 -10.59 7.35
CA CYS A 161 2.88 -9.22 7.24
C CYS A 161 3.09 -8.49 8.57
N ALA A 162 3.91 -7.44 8.58
CA ALA A 162 4.17 -6.62 9.76
C ALA A 162 3.61 -5.19 9.62
N HIS A 163 3.03 -4.86 8.46
CA HIS A 163 2.46 -3.54 8.23
C HIS A 163 1.11 -3.41 8.96
N PRO A 164 0.82 -2.29 9.63
CA PRO A 164 -0.51 -2.03 10.19
C PRO A 164 -1.61 -2.18 9.13
N MET A 165 -2.83 -2.49 9.57
CA MET A 165 -3.99 -2.42 8.68
C MET A 165 -4.26 -0.95 8.37
N ASP A 166 -3.97 -0.54 7.12
CA ASP A 166 -4.02 0.84 6.64
C ASP A 166 -5.16 1.02 5.65
N ILE A 167 -6.32 1.44 6.17
CA ILE A 167 -7.54 1.63 5.40
C ILE A 167 -7.70 3.12 5.09
N HIS A 168 -7.68 3.45 3.80
CA HIS A 168 -7.97 4.79 3.30
C HIS A 168 -9.43 4.88 2.86
N SER A 169 -10.16 5.88 3.32
CA SER A 169 -11.50 6.16 2.81
C SER A 169 -11.42 6.65 1.36
N ALA A 170 -12.28 6.11 0.51
CA ALA A 170 -12.46 6.57 -0.86
C ALA A 170 -13.22 7.90 -0.95
N THR A 171 -14.10 8.18 0.02
CA THR A 171 -15.05 9.29 0.01
C THR A 171 -14.70 10.43 0.97
N SER A 172 -13.67 10.25 1.82
CA SER A 172 -13.24 11.27 2.80
C SER A 172 -11.72 11.30 2.95
N GLN A 173 -11.20 12.26 3.74
CA GLN A 173 -9.76 12.35 4.08
C GLN A 173 -9.35 11.35 5.17
N THR A 174 -10.29 10.57 5.70
CA THR A 174 -10.00 9.69 6.83
C THR A 174 -9.10 8.52 6.42
N GLN A 175 -8.25 8.14 7.35
CA GLN A 175 -7.38 6.99 7.27
C GLN A 175 -7.40 6.30 8.62
N GLN A 176 -7.70 5.02 8.62
CA GLN A 176 -7.66 4.20 9.80
C GLN A 176 -6.39 3.35 9.76
N LEU A 177 -5.52 3.57 10.73
CA LEU A 177 -4.29 2.80 10.90
C LEU A 177 -4.41 1.97 12.19
N THR A 178 -4.53 0.65 12.04
CA THR A 178 -4.65 -0.28 13.18
C THR A 178 -3.37 -1.10 13.29
N PRO A 179 -2.54 -0.89 14.33
CA PRO A 179 -1.34 -1.68 14.57
C PRO A 179 -1.66 -3.16 14.75
N LEU A 180 -0.73 -4.02 14.35
CA LEU A 180 -0.79 -5.46 14.60
C LEU A 180 -0.02 -5.78 15.87
N SER A 181 -0.54 -6.68 16.70
CA SER A 181 0.14 -7.18 17.92
C SER A 181 1.21 -8.22 17.63
N PHE A 182 1.21 -8.80 16.44
CA PHE A 182 2.17 -9.77 15.94
C PHE A 182 2.27 -9.65 14.41
N ALA A 183 3.14 -10.44 13.77
CA ALA A 183 3.26 -10.49 12.30
C ALA A 183 2.52 -11.72 11.73
N PRO A 184 1.26 -11.59 11.30
CA PRO A 184 0.49 -12.68 10.70
C PRO A 184 1.20 -13.31 9.50
N VAL A 185 0.94 -14.57 9.27
CA VAL A 185 1.49 -15.34 8.14
C VAL A 185 0.45 -15.55 7.05
N ILE A 186 0.88 -15.51 5.80
CA ILE A 186 0.03 -15.70 4.63
C ILE A 186 0.12 -17.18 4.20
N PRO A 187 -1.01 -17.90 4.06
CA PRO A 187 -1.00 -19.27 3.58
C PRO A 187 -0.68 -19.34 2.08
N HIS A 188 0.00 -20.40 1.64
CA HIS A 188 0.23 -20.65 0.22
C HIS A 188 -1.09 -20.75 -0.56
N THR A 189 -2.14 -21.25 0.06
CA THR A 189 -3.49 -21.41 -0.53
C THR A 189 -4.14 -20.08 -0.89
N ALA A 190 -3.72 -18.96 -0.30
CA ALA A 190 -4.20 -17.63 -0.69
C ALA A 190 -3.66 -17.18 -2.07
N LEU A 191 -2.66 -17.88 -2.61
CA LEU A 191 -2.07 -17.61 -3.91
C LEU A 191 -2.62 -18.53 -5.01
N ILE A 192 -3.50 -19.48 -4.69
CA ILE A 192 -4.01 -20.51 -5.63
C ILE A 192 -5.48 -20.26 -5.89
N PRO A 193 -5.89 -19.92 -7.14
CA PRO A 193 -7.30 -19.77 -7.50
C PRO A 193 -8.08 -21.09 -7.32
N GLN A 194 -9.36 -20.98 -6.93
CA GLN A 194 -10.22 -22.17 -6.71
C GLN A 194 -10.51 -22.96 -7.99
N GLU A 195 -10.66 -22.26 -9.12
CA GLU A 195 -11.19 -22.87 -10.35
C GLU A 195 -10.11 -23.16 -11.40
N ILE A 196 -8.84 -22.80 -11.15
CA ILE A 196 -7.76 -22.93 -12.14
C ILE A 196 -6.60 -23.73 -11.55
N ASN A 197 -6.41 -24.96 -12.01
CA ASN A 197 -5.47 -25.90 -11.44
C ASN A 197 -3.98 -25.58 -11.72
N ASN A 198 -3.67 -24.89 -12.81
CA ASN A 198 -2.30 -24.61 -13.24
C ASN A 198 -1.91 -23.13 -13.12
N LEU A 199 -2.56 -22.41 -12.23
CA LEU A 199 -2.30 -20.99 -11.97
C LEU A 199 -1.97 -20.77 -10.49
N ALA A 200 -0.95 -19.98 -10.24
CA ALA A 200 -0.73 -19.30 -8.97
C ALA A 200 -0.57 -17.81 -9.21
N VAL A 201 -0.94 -17.00 -8.24
CA VAL A 201 -0.80 -15.55 -8.30
C VAL A 201 0.16 -15.06 -7.23
N ALA A 202 0.71 -13.87 -7.43
CA ALA A 202 1.48 -13.15 -6.43
C ALA A 202 1.13 -11.66 -6.49
N GLY A 203 1.42 -10.94 -5.42
CA GLY A 203 1.15 -9.52 -5.39
C GLY A 203 -0.27 -9.17 -4.92
N ARG A 204 -0.77 -8.01 -5.32
CA ARG A 204 -2.02 -7.41 -4.81
C ARG A 204 -3.30 -8.12 -5.20
N CYS A 205 -3.24 -9.16 -6.01
CA CYS A 205 -4.39 -9.99 -6.38
C CYS A 205 -4.59 -11.23 -5.49
N LEU A 206 -3.79 -11.44 -4.45
CA LEU A 206 -3.94 -12.55 -3.52
C LEU A 206 -5.32 -12.55 -2.83
N SER A 207 -5.75 -13.73 -2.37
CA SER A 207 -7.05 -13.91 -1.73
C SER A 207 -7.05 -13.41 -0.29
N ALA A 208 -7.82 -12.35 -0.03
CA ALA A 208 -7.99 -11.76 1.29
C ALA A 208 -9.32 -11.01 1.38
N ASP A 209 -9.87 -10.86 2.58
CA ASP A 209 -10.93 -9.88 2.81
C ASP A 209 -10.39 -8.43 2.72
N ALA A 210 -11.26 -7.44 2.63
CA ALA A 210 -10.86 -6.05 2.43
C ALA A 210 -10.01 -5.50 3.58
N THR A 211 -10.27 -5.91 4.81
CA THR A 211 -9.58 -5.42 6.01
C THR A 211 -8.20 -6.04 6.15
N ALA A 212 -8.09 -7.36 6.02
CA ALA A 212 -6.79 -8.05 5.99
C ALA A 212 -5.92 -7.53 4.85
N TYR A 213 -6.51 -7.35 3.67
CA TYR A 213 -5.84 -6.84 2.49
C TYR A 213 -5.19 -5.48 2.71
N ALA A 214 -5.77 -4.61 3.52
CA ALA A 214 -5.22 -3.29 3.82
C ALA A 214 -3.80 -3.33 4.41
N SER A 215 -3.44 -4.42 5.10
CA SER A 215 -2.09 -4.68 5.60
C SER A 215 -1.24 -5.44 4.57
N LEU A 216 -1.81 -6.42 3.87
CA LEU A 216 -1.08 -7.35 3.01
C LEU A 216 -0.53 -6.70 1.73
N ARG A 217 -1.13 -5.63 1.23
CA ARG A 217 -0.86 -4.99 -0.07
C ARG A 217 0.48 -4.28 -0.20
N VAL A 218 1.27 -4.19 0.87
CA VAL A 218 2.55 -3.46 0.86
C VAL A 218 3.65 -4.26 0.15
N GLN A 219 4.59 -3.56 -0.48
CA GLN A 219 5.59 -4.16 -1.37
C GLN A 219 6.42 -5.24 -0.68
N ALA A 220 6.92 -5.00 0.53
CA ALA A 220 7.77 -5.96 1.24
C ALA A 220 7.07 -7.33 1.41
N THR A 221 5.82 -7.33 1.86
CA THR A 221 4.99 -8.55 1.97
C THR A 221 4.80 -9.21 0.61
N LEU A 222 4.52 -8.43 -0.43
CA LEU A 222 4.21 -8.95 -1.76
C LEU A 222 5.43 -9.48 -2.51
N MET A 223 6.63 -8.97 -2.24
CA MET A 223 7.87 -9.53 -2.80
C MET A 223 8.07 -10.99 -2.35
N ALA A 224 7.84 -11.28 -1.07
CA ALA A 224 7.91 -12.64 -0.55
C ALA A 224 6.87 -13.57 -1.18
N THR A 225 5.64 -13.08 -1.44
CA THR A 225 4.64 -13.88 -2.17
C THR A 225 5.07 -14.20 -3.60
N GLY A 226 5.80 -13.29 -4.26
CA GLY A 226 6.38 -13.51 -5.59
C GLY A 226 7.41 -14.62 -5.61
N GLU A 227 8.33 -14.63 -4.64
CA GLU A 227 9.32 -15.70 -4.51
C GLU A 227 8.65 -17.03 -4.20
N ALA A 228 7.67 -17.05 -3.29
CA ALA A 228 6.92 -18.25 -2.97
C ALA A 228 6.19 -18.83 -4.19
N ALA A 229 5.54 -18.00 -4.99
CA ALA A 229 4.88 -18.43 -6.22
C ALA A 229 5.88 -19.06 -7.21
N GLY A 230 7.09 -18.52 -7.33
CA GLY A 230 8.17 -19.12 -8.14
C GLY A 230 8.62 -20.49 -7.63
N VAL A 231 8.75 -20.65 -6.31
CA VAL A 231 9.06 -21.95 -5.70
C VAL A 231 7.93 -22.94 -5.94
N MET A 232 6.67 -22.55 -5.75
CA MET A 232 5.49 -23.37 -6.02
C MET A 232 5.48 -23.83 -7.48
N ALA A 233 5.74 -22.94 -8.43
CA ALA A 233 5.81 -23.27 -9.86
C ALA A 233 6.89 -24.32 -10.15
N SER A 234 8.05 -24.21 -9.51
CA SER A 234 9.11 -25.21 -9.60
C SER A 234 8.66 -26.60 -9.12
N PHE A 235 7.93 -26.65 -8.00
CA PHE A 235 7.36 -27.91 -7.48
C PHE A 235 6.37 -28.53 -8.46
N VAL A 236 5.45 -27.74 -9.01
CA VAL A 236 4.45 -28.18 -10.00
C VAL A 236 5.13 -28.77 -11.23
N CYS A 237 6.14 -28.09 -11.77
CA CYS A 237 6.90 -28.59 -12.93
C CYS A 237 7.67 -29.88 -12.64
N GLN A 238 8.35 -29.97 -11.48
CA GLN A 238 9.15 -31.15 -11.13
C GLN A 238 8.31 -32.37 -10.83
N LYS A 239 7.15 -32.19 -10.20
CA LYS A 239 6.27 -33.28 -9.77
C LYS A 239 5.12 -33.56 -10.72
N ASN A 240 4.96 -32.76 -11.76
CA ASN A 240 3.84 -32.85 -12.72
C ASN A 240 2.48 -32.94 -12.01
N CYS A 241 2.24 -32.01 -11.09
CA CYS A 241 1.01 -31.93 -10.28
C CYS A 241 0.34 -30.55 -10.41
N ALA A 242 -0.88 -30.41 -9.93
CA ALA A 242 -1.54 -29.10 -9.82
C ALA A 242 -1.01 -28.29 -8.60
N PHE A 243 -1.19 -26.96 -8.62
CA PHE A 243 -0.79 -26.13 -7.48
C PHE A 243 -1.50 -26.53 -6.18
N SER A 244 -2.78 -26.96 -6.25
CA SER A 244 -3.55 -27.46 -5.12
C SER A 244 -3.05 -28.78 -4.52
N GLN A 245 -2.17 -29.50 -5.24
CA GLN A 245 -1.61 -30.80 -4.85
C GLN A 245 -0.18 -30.67 -4.30
N ILE A 246 0.34 -29.46 -4.16
CA ILE A 246 1.65 -29.24 -3.55
C ILE A 246 1.60 -29.69 -2.09
N ASP A 247 2.56 -30.54 -1.70
CA ASP A 247 2.75 -30.93 -0.31
C ASP A 247 3.20 -29.71 0.52
N PRO A 248 2.37 -29.22 1.47
CA PRO A 248 2.67 -28.00 2.21
C PRO A 248 3.92 -28.13 3.08
N VAL A 249 4.25 -29.32 3.60
CA VAL A 249 5.42 -29.56 4.44
C VAL A 249 6.70 -29.43 3.61
N GLN A 250 6.71 -30.01 2.40
CA GLN A 250 7.88 -29.88 1.50
C GLN A 250 8.06 -28.46 1.01
N LEU A 251 6.97 -27.77 0.69
CA LEU A 251 7.00 -26.37 0.30
C LEU A 251 7.56 -25.50 1.45
N GLN A 252 7.06 -25.67 2.66
CA GLN A 252 7.54 -24.94 3.85
C GLN A 252 9.06 -25.10 4.03
N LYS A 253 9.58 -26.34 3.96
CA LYS A 253 11.03 -26.60 4.06
C LYS A 253 11.85 -25.92 2.95
N ALA A 254 11.30 -25.84 1.73
CA ALA A 254 11.98 -25.16 0.63
C ALA A 254 12.02 -23.63 0.81
N LEU A 255 10.96 -23.05 1.36
CA LEU A 255 10.88 -21.61 1.66
C LEU A 255 11.80 -21.22 2.83
N GLU A 256 11.87 -22.06 3.88
CA GLU A 256 12.76 -21.86 5.02
C GLU A 256 14.24 -21.85 4.62
N LYS A 257 14.66 -22.76 3.73
CA LYS A 257 16.03 -22.77 3.18
C LYS A 257 16.41 -21.48 2.46
N ARG A 258 15.42 -20.70 2.00
CA ARG A 258 15.61 -19.41 1.32
C ARG A 258 15.48 -18.21 2.26
N ASN A 259 15.30 -18.43 3.57
CA ASN A 259 15.06 -17.39 4.58
C ASN A 259 13.84 -16.50 4.28
N LEU A 260 12.84 -16.99 3.56
CA LEU A 260 11.62 -16.26 3.26
C LEU A 260 10.73 -16.00 4.48
N LEU A 261 10.91 -16.80 5.51
CA LEU A 261 10.21 -16.71 6.78
C LEU A 261 11.23 -16.66 7.92
N PRO A 262 11.96 -15.55 8.08
CA PRO A 262 12.88 -15.43 9.19
C PRO A 262 12.12 -15.63 10.51
N LYS A 263 12.70 -16.40 11.43
CA LYS A 263 12.17 -16.52 12.79
C LYS A 263 12.17 -15.12 13.40
N ILE A 264 11.03 -14.66 13.89
CA ILE A 264 10.99 -13.48 14.74
C ILE A 264 11.66 -13.90 16.04
N THR A 265 12.87 -13.45 16.29
CA THR A 265 13.46 -13.48 17.63
C THR A 265 12.66 -12.52 18.48
N GLU A 266 12.06 -13.01 19.56
CA GLU A 266 11.34 -12.22 20.57
C GLU A 266 12.21 -11.12 21.16
#